data_28212b736b5d73e62e4b89b33bd80e19
#
_entry.id   28212b736b5d73e62e4b89b33bd80e19
#
_cell.length_a   1.000
_cell.length_b   1.000
_cell.length_c   1.000
_cell.angle_alpha   90.00
_cell.angle_beta   90.00
_cell.angle_gamma   90.00
#
_symmetry.space_group_name_H-M   'P 1'
#
loop_
_entity.id
_entity.type
_entity.pdbx_description
1 polymer ?
#
loop_
_entity_poly.entity_id
_entity_poly.type
_entity_poly.pdbx_seq_one_letter_code
_entity_poly.pdbx_strand_id
1 'polypeptide(L)'
;QSGTVAEGEEIPYSQYTVKEKDYGKITIEKYAKAVSLEAIQNYGYEVAVQKTDDEFLYDLTAKVTDKFYKYLNTGSLKGTPKTFQMALAMAKGSVENKFKNMHRTVTGVVGFVNVMDVAEYLGTANITIQNQYGFQYINDFMGYNTIFLLSDGEIAKGKVIATPVDNIVMYY
;
A
#
# COMPACT_ATOMS: atom_id res chain seq x y z
N GLN A 1 -6.36 28.18 -18.56
CA GLN A 1 -5.18 28.97 -18.97
C GLN A 1 -5.68 30.35 -19.33
N SER A 2 -5.31 31.36 -18.56
CA SER A 2 -5.47 32.75 -18.98
C SER A 2 -4.53 32.99 -20.16
N GLY A 3 -5.09 33.43 -21.29
CA GLY A 3 -4.30 33.86 -22.43
C GLY A 3 -3.59 35.17 -22.13
N THR A 4 -2.58 35.50 -22.93
CA THR A 4 -1.98 36.83 -22.94
C THR A 4 -3.01 37.78 -23.54
N VAL A 5 -3.49 38.75 -22.76
CA VAL A 5 -4.44 39.77 -23.21
C VAL A 5 -3.72 41.11 -23.34
N ALA A 6 -4.06 41.93 -24.34
CA ALA A 6 -3.52 43.22 -24.49
C ALA A 6 -4.11 44.17 -23.43
N GLU A 7 -3.44 45.32 -23.21
CA GLU A 7 -3.89 46.31 -22.25
C GLU A 7 -5.27 46.88 -22.65
N GLY A 8 -6.27 46.68 -21.76
CA GLY A 8 -7.65 47.11 -21.99
C GLY A 8 -8.61 46.04 -22.53
N GLU A 9 -8.15 44.83 -22.80
CA GLU A 9 -9.02 43.69 -23.19
C GLU A 9 -9.53 42.91 -21.99
N GLU A 10 -10.75 42.36 -22.08
CA GLU A 10 -11.32 41.49 -21.06
C GLU A 10 -10.54 40.18 -20.94
N ILE A 11 -10.16 39.84 -19.72
CA ILE A 11 -9.50 38.54 -19.43
C ILE A 11 -10.53 37.42 -19.55
N PRO A 12 -10.35 36.43 -20.46
CA PRO A 12 -11.30 35.35 -20.61
C PRO A 12 -11.30 34.46 -19.35
N TYR A 13 -12.49 34.16 -18.85
CA TYR A 13 -12.64 33.26 -17.70
C TYR A 13 -12.20 31.84 -18.03
N SER A 14 -11.38 31.28 -17.17
CA SER A 14 -11.01 29.86 -17.28
C SER A 14 -12.16 28.96 -16.79
N GLN A 15 -12.71 28.15 -17.70
CA GLN A 15 -13.67 27.12 -17.32
C GLN A 15 -12.95 25.86 -16.82
N TYR A 16 -13.22 25.48 -15.58
CA TYR A 16 -12.74 24.23 -15.01
C TYR A 16 -13.86 23.18 -15.04
N THR A 17 -13.69 22.16 -15.85
CA THR A 17 -14.60 21.02 -15.86
C THR A 17 -14.13 20.03 -14.84
N VAL A 18 -14.91 19.84 -13.78
CA VAL A 18 -14.68 18.75 -12.82
C VAL A 18 -15.06 17.45 -13.50
N LYS A 19 -14.07 16.58 -13.71
CA LYS A 19 -14.31 15.21 -14.19
C LYS A 19 -14.53 14.32 -12.99
N GLU A 20 -15.70 13.74 -12.91
CA GLU A 20 -16.00 12.67 -11.96
C GLU A 20 -15.17 11.44 -12.35
N LYS A 21 -14.44 10.88 -11.39
CA LYS A 21 -13.68 9.65 -11.56
C LYS A 21 -14.42 8.54 -10.84
N ASP A 22 -14.96 7.61 -11.60
CA ASP A 22 -15.56 6.41 -11.05
C ASP A 22 -14.46 5.49 -10.51
N TYR A 23 -14.48 5.23 -9.21
CA TYR A 23 -13.57 4.31 -8.53
C TYR A 23 -14.11 2.88 -8.44
N GLY A 24 -15.20 2.58 -9.14
CA GLY A 24 -15.87 1.29 -9.13
C GLY A 24 -16.90 1.17 -7.99
N LYS A 25 -17.66 0.09 -8.02
CA LYS A 25 -18.66 -0.18 -7.00
C LYS A 25 -18.02 -0.73 -5.74
N ILE A 26 -18.35 -0.14 -4.60
CA ILE A 26 -18.06 -0.73 -3.29
C ILE A 26 -18.93 -1.97 -3.15
N THR A 27 -18.32 -3.14 -3.09
CA THR A 27 -19.02 -4.41 -2.85
C THR A 27 -18.95 -4.76 -1.37
N ILE A 28 -20.11 -5.03 -0.77
CA ILE A 28 -20.18 -5.50 0.62
C ILE A 28 -19.89 -6.99 0.62
N GLU A 29 -18.85 -7.41 1.33
CA GLU A 29 -18.56 -8.80 1.59
C GLU A 29 -19.13 -9.20 2.95
N LYS A 30 -19.86 -10.31 2.93
CA LYS A 30 -20.50 -10.84 4.14
C LYS A 30 -19.74 -12.06 4.62
N TYR A 31 -19.39 -12.08 5.88
CA TYR A 31 -18.74 -13.19 6.55
C TYR A 31 -19.65 -13.71 7.67
N ALA A 32 -19.69 -15.03 7.81
CA ALA A 32 -20.42 -15.69 8.88
C ALA A 32 -19.50 -16.71 9.55
N LYS A 33 -19.70 -16.90 10.87
CA LYS A 33 -19.04 -17.92 11.67
C LYS A 33 -20.09 -18.83 12.30
N ALA A 34 -19.73 -20.09 12.51
CA ALA A 34 -20.54 -21.04 13.24
C ALA A 34 -19.63 -21.90 14.12
N VAL A 35 -20.14 -22.24 15.30
CA VAL A 35 -19.47 -23.18 16.23
C VAL A 35 -20.14 -24.53 16.07
N SER A 36 -19.35 -25.59 15.84
CA SER A 36 -19.89 -26.93 15.70
C SER A 36 -20.27 -27.53 17.06
N LEU A 37 -21.28 -28.38 17.08
CA LEU A 37 -21.68 -29.08 18.30
C LEU A 37 -20.55 -29.99 18.81
N GLU A 38 -19.78 -30.59 17.94
CA GLU A 38 -18.63 -31.42 18.28
C GLU A 38 -17.52 -30.59 18.98
N ALA A 39 -17.25 -29.37 18.54
CA ALA A 39 -16.31 -28.49 19.21
C ALA A 39 -16.79 -28.12 20.61
N ILE A 40 -18.10 -27.88 20.79
CA ILE A 40 -18.70 -27.61 22.10
C ILE A 40 -18.58 -28.82 23.03
N GLN A 41 -18.80 -30.02 22.52
CA GLN A 41 -18.66 -31.26 23.30
C GLN A 41 -17.22 -31.54 23.73
N ASN A 42 -16.26 -31.26 22.85
CA ASN A 42 -14.84 -31.54 23.10
C ASN A 42 -14.16 -30.49 23.99
N TYR A 43 -14.53 -29.23 23.89
CA TYR A 43 -13.83 -28.12 24.55
C TYR A 43 -14.68 -27.31 25.54
N GLY A 44 -15.99 -27.54 25.58
CA GLY A 44 -16.95 -26.67 26.27
C GLY A 44 -17.34 -25.45 25.44
N TYR A 45 -18.50 -24.88 25.75
CA TYR A 45 -19.11 -23.81 24.96
C TYR A 45 -18.22 -22.56 24.85
N GLU A 46 -17.74 -22.03 25.97
CA GLU A 46 -16.95 -20.80 26.01
C GLU A 46 -15.63 -20.94 25.22
N VAL A 47 -14.92 -22.03 25.42
CA VAL A 47 -13.63 -22.27 24.72
C VAL A 47 -13.85 -22.48 23.23
N ALA A 48 -14.92 -23.18 22.83
CA ALA A 48 -15.25 -23.40 21.42
C ALA A 48 -15.62 -22.08 20.71
N VAL A 49 -16.38 -21.21 21.39
CA VAL A 49 -16.72 -19.87 20.87
C VAL A 49 -15.47 -19.03 20.75
N GLN A 50 -14.64 -18.94 21.79
CA GLN A 50 -13.41 -18.14 21.77
C GLN A 50 -12.48 -18.56 20.63
N LYS A 51 -12.21 -19.85 20.46
CA LYS A 51 -11.39 -20.35 19.36
C LYS A 51 -11.97 -19.99 17.98
N THR A 52 -13.28 -20.10 17.83
CA THR A 52 -13.96 -19.75 16.58
C THR A 52 -13.87 -18.24 16.30
N ASP A 53 -13.94 -17.40 17.34
CA ASP A 53 -13.77 -15.96 17.21
C ASP A 53 -12.36 -15.58 16.81
N ASP A 54 -11.35 -16.19 17.43
CA ASP A 54 -9.95 -15.94 17.12
C ASP A 54 -9.61 -16.34 15.68
N GLU A 55 -10.05 -17.51 15.22
CA GLU A 55 -9.88 -17.96 13.83
C GLU A 55 -10.63 -17.07 12.83
N PHE A 56 -11.84 -16.64 13.18
CA PHE A 56 -12.61 -15.74 12.34
C PHE A 56 -11.93 -14.38 12.16
N LEU A 57 -11.40 -13.80 13.24
CA LEU A 57 -10.65 -12.55 13.19
C LEU A 57 -9.35 -12.69 12.40
N TYR A 58 -8.65 -13.82 12.57
CA TYR A 58 -7.46 -14.12 11.79
C TYR A 58 -7.77 -14.18 10.29
N ASP A 59 -8.78 -14.94 9.89
CA ASP A 59 -9.21 -15.07 8.49
C ASP A 59 -9.66 -13.74 7.90
N LEU A 60 -10.40 -12.93 8.67
CA LEU A 60 -10.84 -11.62 8.23
C LEU A 60 -9.67 -10.68 7.97
N THR A 61 -8.73 -10.64 8.91
CA THR A 61 -7.52 -9.83 8.79
C THR A 61 -6.68 -10.28 7.59
N ALA A 62 -6.49 -11.58 7.41
CA ALA A 62 -5.74 -12.14 6.28
C ALA A 62 -6.38 -11.76 4.93
N LYS A 63 -7.71 -11.82 4.80
CA LYS A 63 -8.43 -11.45 3.59
C LYS A 63 -8.34 -9.96 3.28
N VAL A 64 -8.46 -9.09 4.29
CA VAL A 64 -8.30 -7.64 4.11
C VAL A 64 -6.89 -7.31 3.64
N THR A 65 -5.89 -7.91 4.28
CA THR A 65 -4.48 -7.75 3.95
C THR A 65 -4.16 -8.23 2.53
N ASP A 66 -4.65 -9.42 2.14
CA ASP A 66 -4.48 -9.97 0.79
C ASP A 66 -5.07 -9.05 -0.29
N LYS A 67 -6.27 -8.52 -0.07
CA LYS A 67 -6.89 -7.56 -0.99
C LYS A 67 -6.11 -6.27 -1.12
N PHE A 68 -5.62 -5.75 0.00
CA PHE A 68 -4.80 -4.55 0.02
C PHE A 68 -3.52 -4.74 -0.82
N TYR A 69 -2.80 -5.84 -0.63
CA TYR A 69 -1.59 -6.11 -1.40
C TYR A 69 -1.87 -6.45 -2.86
N LYS A 70 -2.97 -7.13 -3.17
CA LYS A 70 -3.42 -7.32 -4.56
C LYS A 70 -3.68 -5.99 -5.25
N TYR A 71 -4.30 -5.04 -4.57
CA TYR A 71 -4.51 -3.70 -5.09
C TYR A 71 -3.19 -2.95 -5.32
N LEU A 72 -2.28 -2.97 -4.35
CA LEU A 72 -0.94 -2.37 -4.51
C LEU A 72 -0.19 -2.93 -5.73
N ASN A 73 -0.35 -4.19 -6.02
CA ASN A 73 0.30 -4.86 -7.16
C ASN A 73 -0.24 -4.40 -8.53
N THR A 74 -1.33 -3.65 -8.60
CA THR A 74 -1.91 -3.12 -9.85
C THR A 74 -1.21 -1.86 -10.38
N GLY A 75 -0.20 -1.36 -9.69
CA GLY A 75 0.57 -0.18 -10.07
C GLY A 75 1.05 -0.22 -11.54
N SER A 76 0.90 0.91 -12.24
CA SER A 76 1.16 1.01 -13.69
C SER A 76 2.61 1.38 -14.06
N LEU A 77 3.36 1.98 -13.13
CA LEU A 77 4.75 2.36 -13.35
C LEU A 77 5.65 1.14 -13.14
N LYS A 78 6.44 0.79 -14.15
CA LYS A 78 7.32 -0.39 -14.11
C LYS A 78 8.73 -0.01 -14.49
N GLY A 79 9.72 -0.70 -13.93
CA GLY A 79 11.13 -0.59 -14.25
C GLY A 79 11.83 -1.92 -14.02
N THR A 80 13.03 -2.08 -14.58
CA THR A 80 13.86 -3.29 -14.43
C THR A 80 15.18 -2.94 -13.72
N PRO A 81 15.15 -2.72 -12.40
CA PRO A 81 16.36 -2.41 -11.64
C PRO A 81 17.26 -3.64 -11.51
N LYS A 82 18.57 -3.40 -11.36
CA LYS A 82 19.57 -4.47 -11.19
C LYS A 82 19.90 -4.75 -9.72
N THR A 83 19.64 -3.82 -8.83
CA THR A 83 19.93 -3.95 -7.39
C THR A 83 18.74 -3.47 -6.55
N PHE A 84 18.67 -3.91 -5.30
CA PHE A 84 17.64 -3.49 -4.34
C PHE A 84 17.59 -1.95 -4.16
N GLN A 85 18.75 -1.32 -3.97
CA GLN A 85 18.82 0.14 -3.83
C GLN A 85 18.37 0.87 -5.11
N MET A 86 18.77 0.36 -6.29
CA MET A 86 18.31 0.91 -7.55
C MET A 86 16.79 0.75 -7.72
N ALA A 87 16.23 -0.38 -7.28
CA ALA A 87 14.78 -0.60 -7.30
C ALA A 87 14.03 0.44 -6.47
N LEU A 88 14.47 0.69 -5.24
CA LEU A 88 13.92 1.72 -4.37
C LEU A 88 14.04 3.12 -5.00
N ALA A 89 15.23 3.49 -5.46
CA ALA A 89 15.47 4.81 -6.05
C ALA A 89 14.61 5.04 -7.31
N MET A 90 14.53 4.05 -8.20
CA MET A 90 13.74 4.14 -9.43
C MET A 90 12.23 4.18 -9.14
N ALA A 91 11.74 3.38 -8.20
CA ALA A 91 10.32 3.38 -7.84
C ALA A 91 9.91 4.75 -7.27
N LYS A 92 10.67 5.30 -6.33
CA LYS A 92 10.43 6.64 -5.77
C LYS A 92 10.51 7.73 -6.85
N GLY A 93 11.58 7.74 -7.63
CA GLY A 93 11.79 8.72 -8.69
C GLY A 93 10.67 8.68 -9.75
N SER A 94 10.14 7.49 -10.08
CA SER A 94 9.03 7.34 -11.01
C SER A 94 7.73 7.95 -10.46
N VAL A 95 7.45 7.76 -9.17
CA VAL A 95 6.31 8.38 -8.48
C VAL A 95 6.45 9.90 -8.50
N GLU A 96 7.58 10.42 -8.04
CA GLU A 96 7.83 11.87 -7.99
C GLU A 96 7.76 12.52 -9.37
N ASN A 97 8.36 11.90 -10.40
CA ASN A 97 8.32 12.39 -11.77
C ASN A 97 6.89 12.46 -12.30
N LYS A 98 6.08 11.42 -12.05
CA LYS A 98 4.68 11.42 -12.47
C LYS A 98 3.89 12.56 -11.84
N PHE A 99 4.09 12.82 -10.55
CA PHE A 99 3.41 13.91 -9.85
C PHE A 99 3.89 15.29 -10.30
N LYS A 100 5.19 15.47 -10.52
CA LYS A 100 5.75 16.70 -11.10
C LYS A 100 5.18 17.00 -12.48
N ASN A 101 5.03 15.99 -13.35
CA ASN A 101 4.40 16.14 -14.65
C ASN A 101 2.92 16.54 -14.56
N MET A 102 2.25 16.26 -13.46
CA MET A 102 0.89 16.71 -13.15
C MET A 102 0.86 18.06 -12.42
N HIS A 103 2.00 18.74 -12.27
CA HIS A 103 2.16 19.96 -11.47
C HIS A 103 1.71 19.80 -10.00
N ARG A 104 1.96 18.62 -9.42
CA ARG A 104 1.65 18.29 -8.03
C ARG A 104 2.92 17.91 -7.27
N THR A 105 2.93 18.19 -5.98
CA THR A 105 4.02 17.82 -5.06
C THR A 105 3.63 16.58 -4.28
N VAL A 106 4.58 15.67 -4.07
CA VAL A 106 4.41 14.50 -3.19
C VAL A 106 4.94 14.87 -1.80
N THR A 107 4.10 14.76 -0.77
CA THR A 107 4.46 15.09 0.62
C THR A 107 5.28 13.99 1.28
N GLY A 108 5.13 12.75 0.85
CA GLY A 108 5.89 11.61 1.33
C GLY A 108 5.64 10.37 0.48
N VAL A 109 6.57 9.43 0.52
CA VAL A 109 6.48 8.16 -0.21
C VAL A 109 6.66 7.00 0.76
N VAL A 110 5.77 6.02 0.66
CA VAL A 110 5.84 4.75 1.37
C VAL A 110 6.25 3.66 0.39
N GLY A 111 7.14 2.79 0.84
CA GLY A 111 7.62 1.64 0.07
C GLY A 111 7.11 0.31 0.63
N PHE A 112 6.98 -0.67 -0.25
CA PHE A 112 6.71 -2.07 0.11
C PHE A 112 7.72 -2.94 -0.59
N VAL A 113 8.39 -3.80 0.16
CA VAL A 113 9.50 -4.63 -0.32
C VAL A 113 9.42 -6.03 0.26
N ASN A 114 10.01 -7.00 -0.42
CA ASN A 114 10.12 -8.34 0.11
C ASN A 114 11.16 -8.40 1.25
N VAL A 115 10.82 -9.08 2.33
CA VAL A 115 11.69 -9.23 3.51
C VAL A 115 13.02 -9.89 3.16
N MET A 116 13.05 -10.80 2.17
CA MET A 116 14.28 -11.49 1.74
C MET A 116 15.24 -10.55 1.01
N ASP A 117 14.73 -9.58 0.23
CA ASP A 117 15.57 -8.57 -0.43
C ASP A 117 16.25 -7.66 0.60
N VAL A 118 15.55 -7.32 1.68
CA VAL A 118 16.12 -6.57 2.80
C VAL A 118 17.14 -7.41 3.56
N ALA A 119 16.87 -8.69 3.81
CA ALA A 119 17.79 -9.60 4.49
C ALA A 119 19.11 -9.77 3.72
N GLU A 120 19.05 -9.88 2.39
CA GLU A 120 20.25 -9.90 1.53
C GLU A 120 21.04 -8.59 1.63
N TYR A 121 20.34 -7.46 1.67
CA TYR A 121 20.98 -6.15 1.81
C TYR A 121 21.61 -5.97 3.21
N LEU A 122 20.94 -6.43 4.27
CA LEU A 122 21.46 -6.38 5.65
C LEU A 122 22.76 -7.18 5.83
N GLY A 123 23.01 -8.19 5.02
CA GLY A 123 24.29 -8.89 4.99
C GLY A 123 25.47 -8.00 4.60
N THR A 124 25.20 -6.82 4.01
CA THR A 124 26.20 -5.87 3.52
C THR A 124 26.10 -4.46 4.09
N ALA A 125 25.02 -4.14 4.82
CA ALA A 125 24.76 -2.81 5.34
C ALA A 125 24.02 -2.84 6.69
N ASN A 126 24.31 -1.86 7.55
CA ASN A 126 23.61 -1.68 8.83
C ASN A 126 22.33 -0.88 8.62
N ILE A 127 21.17 -1.55 8.70
CA ILE A 127 19.84 -0.91 8.74
C ILE A 127 19.12 -1.44 9.98
N THR A 128 18.44 -0.56 10.70
CA THR A 128 17.61 -0.94 11.84
C THR A 128 16.19 -1.28 11.35
N ILE A 129 15.78 -2.52 11.53
CA ILE A 129 14.40 -2.95 11.31
C ILE A 129 13.61 -2.70 12.59
N GLN A 130 12.48 -2.04 12.47
CA GLN A 130 11.52 -1.82 13.56
C GLN A 130 10.38 -2.83 13.43
N ASN A 131 9.79 -3.20 14.57
CA ASN A 131 8.65 -4.11 14.60
C ASN A 131 7.56 -3.50 15.49
N GLN A 132 6.37 -3.30 14.92
CA GLN A 132 5.22 -2.78 15.65
C GLN A 132 3.94 -3.38 15.10
N TYR A 133 3.06 -3.84 15.99
CA TYR A 133 1.77 -4.46 15.61
C TYR A 133 1.90 -5.63 14.62
N GLY A 134 2.99 -6.40 14.69
CA GLY A 134 3.25 -7.51 13.78
C GLY A 134 3.82 -7.11 12.40
N PHE A 135 3.98 -5.82 12.11
CA PHE A 135 4.61 -5.34 10.88
C PHE A 135 6.08 -5.02 11.12
N GLN A 136 6.92 -5.47 10.19
CA GLN A 136 8.31 -5.06 10.12
C GLN A 136 8.45 -3.89 9.15
N TYR A 137 9.18 -2.86 9.54
CA TYR A 137 9.37 -1.67 8.72
C TYR A 137 10.70 -0.97 9.00
N ILE A 138 11.10 -0.15 8.05
CA ILE A 138 12.28 0.72 8.10
C ILE A 138 11.82 2.15 7.88
N ASN A 139 12.18 3.06 8.77
CA ASN A 139 11.89 4.48 8.62
C ASN A 139 13.08 5.23 8.02
N ASP A 140 12.78 6.34 7.33
CA ASP A 140 13.74 7.32 6.83
C ASP A 140 14.90 6.72 6.02
N PHE A 141 14.59 5.74 5.18
CA PHE A 141 15.59 5.10 4.33
C PHE A 141 15.42 5.50 2.87
N MET A 142 16.52 5.95 2.25
CA MET A 142 16.58 6.39 0.83
C MET A 142 15.50 7.41 0.44
N GLY A 143 15.07 8.25 1.40
CA GLY A 143 14.05 9.28 1.20
C GLY A 143 12.62 8.74 1.19
N TYR A 144 12.38 7.49 1.58
CA TYR A 144 11.08 6.99 1.96
C TYR A 144 10.77 7.35 3.40
N ASN A 145 9.53 7.70 3.68
CA ASN A 145 9.07 7.90 5.06
C ASN A 145 9.07 6.58 5.82
N THR A 146 8.51 5.55 5.19
CA THR A 146 8.45 4.19 5.75
C THR A 146 8.54 3.17 4.62
N ILE A 147 9.26 2.09 4.85
CA ILE A 147 9.31 0.93 3.96
C ILE A 147 8.81 -0.28 4.76
N PHE A 148 7.71 -0.87 4.33
CA PHE A 148 7.15 -2.08 4.92
C PHE A 148 7.78 -3.33 4.30
N LEU A 149 8.14 -4.27 5.16
CA LEU A 149 8.70 -5.56 4.78
C LEU A 149 7.58 -6.61 4.72
N LEU A 150 7.43 -7.23 3.57
CA LEU A 150 6.34 -8.15 3.26
C LEU A 150 6.88 -9.55 2.97
N SER A 151 6.04 -10.56 3.14
CA SER A 151 6.35 -11.95 2.82
C SER A 151 6.29 -12.26 1.32
N ASP A 152 6.81 -13.41 0.91
CA ASP A 152 6.76 -13.88 -0.49
C ASP A 152 5.33 -14.03 -1.03
N GLY A 153 4.35 -14.30 -0.17
CA GLY A 153 2.95 -14.40 -0.55
C GLY A 153 2.32 -13.05 -0.90
N GLU A 154 2.86 -11.95 -0.37
CA GLU A 154 2.33 -10.59 -0.52
C GLU A 154 3.04 -9.82 -1.63
N ILE A 155 4.35 -9.93 -1.72
CA ILE A 155 5.17 -9.30 -2.75
C ILE A 155 6.32 -10.23 -3.17
N ALA A 156 6.47 -10.45 -4.47
CA ALA A 156 7.53 -11.29 -4.98
C ALA A 156 8.92 -10.68 -4.73
N LYS A 157 9.92 -11.54 -4.47
CA LYS A 157 11.32 -11.12 -4.35
C LYS A 157 11.79 -10.32 -5.58
N GLY A 158 12.58 -9.30 -5.37
CA GLY A 158 13.06 -8.38 -6.40
C GLY A 158 12.03 -7.32 -6.83
N LYS A 159 10.84 -7.31 -6.25
CA LYS A 159 9.79 -6.33 -6.53
C LYS A 159 9.73 -5.25 -5.46
N VAL A 160 9.65 -4.01 -5.89
CA VAL A 160 9.44 -2.84 -5.02
C VAL A 160 8.19 -2.11 -5.48
N ILE A 161 7.34 -1.75 -4.55
CA ILE A 161 6.17 -0.91 -4.79
C ILE A 161 6.36 0.39 -4.01
N ALA A 162 6.17 1.52 -4.69
CA ALA A 162 6.20 2.84 -4.08
C ALA A 162 4.89 3.59 -4.34
N THR A 163 4.37 4.24 -3.33
CA THR A 163 3.14 5.04 -3.42
C THR A 163 3.25 6.29 -2.55
N PRO A 164 2.63 7.41 -2.94
CA PRO A 164 2.47 8.55 -2.06
C PRO A 164 1.65 8.17 -0.81
N VAL A 165 2.01 8.76 0.33
CA VAL A 165 1.30 8.51 1.60
C VAL A 165 -0.20 8.78 1.48
N ASP A 166 -0.57 9.86 0.81
CA ASP A 166 -1.97 10.31 0.69
C ASP A 166 -2.77 9.58 -0.41
N ASN A 167 -2.15 8.61 -1.10
CA ASN A 167 -2.80 7.92 -2.22
C ASN A 167 -3.52 6.63 -1.81
N ILE A 168 -3.40 6.23 -0.54
CA ILE A 168 -4.04 5.03 0.00
C ILE A 168 -5.14 5.47 0.96
N VAL A 169 -6.38 5.14 0.63
CA VAL A 169 -7.54 5.36 1.49
C VAL A 169 -8.25 4.02 1.68
N MET A 170 -8.44 3.64 2.93
CA MET A 170 -9.19 2.45 3.30
C MET A 170 -10.59 2.88 3.79
N TYR A 171 -11.62 2.31 3.18
CA TYR A 171 -13.01 2.47 3.62
C TYR A 171 -13.45 1.21 4.36
N TYR A 172 -13.99 1.35 5.57
CA TYR A 172 -14.46 0.25 6.44
C TYR A 172 -15.82 0.56 7.05
#